data_e869f0e255f262bef50948c0c78cf5d6
#
_entry.id   e869f0e255f262bef50948c0c78cf5d6
#
_cell.length_a   1.000
_cell.length_b   1.000
_cell.length_c   1.000
_cell.angle_alpha   90.00
_cell.angle_beta   90.00
_cell.angle_gamma   90.00
#
_symmetry.space_group_name_H-M   'P 1'
#
loop_
_entity.id
_entity.type
_entity.pdbx_description
1 polymer ?
#
loop_
_entity_poly.entity_id
_entity_poly.type
_entity_poly.pdbx_seq_one_letter_code
_entity_poly.pdbx_strand_id
1 'polypeptide(L)'
;MSKTAIVVVDMLYDFIDGSLACCHAQEAVKAAKSAIERSVVDEPDYPVLFILDHHPSNHSSFKEFGGIWPAHCVMNTRGGEIHDDLKPFVRDDLCFYKGCEVTKEQYSGFEGVSDKGQSLNSCLQALGVKSVIVVGIATEYCVKATCMDLLINGFEVSVIADALAYVDIDGHLKTLEEFEKSGIIVQKKQ
;
A
#
# COMPACT_ATOMS: atom_id res chain seq x y z
N MET A 1 15.88 17.02 11.52
CA MET A 1 15.77 15.56 11.32
C MET A 1 15.01 15.34 10.01
N SER A 2 15.34 14.31 9.23
CA SER A 2 14.59 13.95 8.05
C SER A 2 13.20 13.46 8.47
N LYS A 3 12.13 13.92 7.81
CA LYS A 3 10.77 13.51 8.13
C LYS A 3 10.50 12.11 7.56
N THR A 4 9.88 11.26 8.36
CA THR A 4 9.46 9.91 7.96
C THR A 4 7.94 9.88 7.76
N ALA A 5 7.46 9.05 6.84
CA ALA A 5 6.03 8.78 6.62
C ALA A 5 5.75 7.28 6.63
N ILE A 6 4.53 6.89 7.00
CA ILE A 6 4.01 5.55 6.72
C ILE A 6 3.16 5.60 5.46
N VAL A 7 3.42 4.68 4.53
CA VAL A 7 2.59 4.45 3.35
C VAL A 7 1.91 3.09 3.49
N VAL A 8 0.58 3.12 3.58
CA VAL A 8 -0.29 1.96 3.71
C VAL A 8 -0.79 1.60 2.32
N VAL A 9 -0.42 0.43 1.81
CA VAL A 9 -0.74 -0.03 0.46
C VAL A 9 -1.87 -1.04 0.51
N ASP A 10 -2.99 -0.72 -0.13
CA ASP A 10 -4.10 -1.62 -0.47
C ASP A 10 -4.64 -2.47 0.70
N MET A 11 -4.70 -1.95 1.92
CA MET A 11 -5.36 -2.62 3.04
C MET A 11 -6.89 -2.47 2.94
N LEU A 12 -7.44 -3.04 1.86
CA LEU A 12 -8.85 -2.99 1.46
C LEU A 12 -9.54 -4.33 1.73
N TYR A 13 -10.87 -4.30 1.91
CA TYR A 13 -11.63 -5.49 2.27
C TYR A 13 -11.46 -6.65 1.29
N ASP A 14 -11.42 -6.41 -0.03
CA ASP A 14 -11.25 -7.50 -1.01
C ASP A 14 -9.93 -8.24 -0.87
N PHE A 15 -8.87 -7.56 -0.43
CA PHE A 15 -7.56 -8.17 -0.17
C PHE A 15 -7.45 -8.80 1.23
N ILE A 16 -8.37 -8.49 2.16
CA ILE A 16 -8.31 -8.96 3.54
C ILE A 16 -9.20 -10.17 3.77
N ASP A 17 -10.47 -10.08 3.39
CA ASP A 17 -11.49 -11.14 3.59
C ASP A 17 -12.49 -11.26 2.43
N GLY A 18 -12.25 -10.56 1.31
CA GLY A 18 -13.14 -10.51 0.15
C GLY A 18 -12.67 -11.36 -1.03
N SER A 19 -12.91 -10.85 -2.25
CA SER A 19 -12.80 -11.61 -3.50
C SER A 19 -11.36 -12.04 -3.86
N LEU A 20 -10.35 -11.35 -3.34
CA LEU A 20 -8.92 -11.63 -3.56
C LEU A 20 -8.18 -11.67 -2.21
N ALA A 21 -8.78 -12.32 -1.21
CA ALA A 21 -8.22 -12.42 0.14
C ALA A 21 -6.80 -13.03 0.12
N CYS A 22 -5.87 -12.30 0.72
CA CYS A 22 -4.45 -12.63 0.78
C CYS A 22 -4.10 -13.34 2.09
N CYS A 23 -3.05 -14.15 2.05
CA CYS A 23 -2.51 -14.80 3.24
C CYS A 23 -1.95 -13.75 4.21
N HIS A 24 -2.12 -13.97 5.51
CA HIS A 24 -1.63 -13.11 6.59
C HIS A 24 -2.27 -11.71 6.66
N ALA A 25 -3.36 -11.44 5.92
CA ALA A 25 -3.91 -10.10 5.77
C ALA A 25 -4.45 -9.50 7.08
N GLN A 26 -5.18 -10.29 7.89
CA GLN A 26 -5.72 -9.84 9.18
C GLN A 26 -4.62 -9.48 10.19
N GLU A 27 -3.55 -10.28 10.23
CA GLU A 27 -2.39 -10.04 11.08
C GLU A 27 -1.62 -8.80 10.61
N ALA A 28 -1.46 -8.63 9.30
CA ALA A 28 -0.81 -7.48 8.70
C ALA A 28 -1.55 -6.17 9.02
N VAL A 29 -2.89 -6.17 8.98
CA VAL A 29 -3.71 -5.01 9.41
C VAL A 29 -3.44 -4.65 10.87
N LYS A 30 -3.43 -5.64 11.78
CA LYS A 30 -3.15 -5.41 13.21
C LYS A 30 -1.74 -4.85 13.44
N ALA A 31 -0.76 -5.39 12.72
CA ALA A 31 0.62 -4.92 12.81
C ALA A 31 0.78 -3.49 12.25
N ALA A 32 0.14 -3.20 11.11
CA ALA A 32 0.11 -1.86 10.53
C ALA A 32 -0.54 -0.84 11.48
N LYS A 33 -1.72 -1.17 12.03
CA LYS A 33 -2.39 -0.35 13.05
C LYS A 33 -1.46 -0.03 14.20
N SER A 34 -0.82 -1.05 14.79
CA SER A 34 0.10 -0.87 15.91
C SER A 34 1.32 0.00 15.56
N ALA A 35 1.83 -0.10 14.34
CA ALA A 35 2.92 0.75 13.86
C ALA A 35 2.47 2.21 13.73
N ILE A 36 1.30 2.46 13.16
CA ILE A 36 0.72 3.79 13.01
C ILE A 36 0.46 4.41 14.39
N GLU A 37 -0.19 3.67 15.31
CA GLU A 37 -0.50 4.15 16.66
C GLU A 37 0.75 4.61 17.40
N ARG A 38 1.85 3.84 17.35
CA ARG A 38 3.13 4.24 17.96
C ARG A 38 3.67 5.53 17.35
N SER A 39 3.66 5.64 16.03
CA SER A 39 4.18 6.82 15.33
C SER A 39 3.39 8.08 15.63
N VAL A 40 2.06 7.98 15.69
CA VAL A 40 1.16 9.11 15.95
C VAL A 40 1.19 9.52 17.43
N VAL A 41 1.46 8.60 18.36
CA VAL A 41 1.65 8.94 19.79
C VAL A 41 2.90 9.78 19.98
N ASP A 42 4.00 9.44 19.30
CA ASP A 42 5.26 10.16 19.40
C ASP A 42 5.22 11.51 18.63
N GLU A 43 4.51 11.55 17.51
CA GLU A 43 4.34 12.72 16.65
C GLU A 43 2.88 12.78 16.14
N PRO A 44 1.99 13.61 16.73
CA PRO A 44 0.56 13.67 16.37
C PRO A 44 0.28 13.99 14.90
N ASP A 45 1.17 14.75 14.23
CA ASP A 45 1.08 15.10 12.81
C ASP A 45 1.91 14.16 11.92
N TYR A 46 2.23 12.96 12.40
CA TYR A 46 2.98 11.97 11.64
C TYR A 46 2.24 11.62 10.34
N PRO A 47 2.88 11.75 9.16
CA PRO A 47 2.20 11.51 7.90
C PRO A 47 1.90 10.03 7.70
N VAL A 48 0.62 9.69 7.58
CA VAL A 48 0.14 8.37 7.19
C VAL A 48 -0.60 8.52 5.87
N LEU A 49 -0.07 7.95 4.80
CA LEU A 49 -0.62 8.05 3.46
C LEU A 49 -1.21 6.69 3.05
N PHE A 50 -2.36 6.72 2.40
CA PHE A 50 -3.06 5.51 1.97
C PHE A 50 -3.04 5.41 0.44
N ILE A 51 -2.64 4.26 -0.07
CA ILE A 51 -2.74 3.89 -1.48
C ILE A 51 -3.89 2.91 -1.62
N LEU A 52 -4.72 3.10 -2.63
CA LEU A 52 -5.99 2.41 -2.78
C LEU A 52 -6.18 1.96 -4.24
N ASP A 53 -6.31 0.67 -4.45
CA ASP A 53 -6.87 0.17 -5.71
C ASP A 53 -8.30 0.68 -5.87
N HIS A 54 -8.60 1.24 -7.02
CA HIS A 54 -9.88 1.88 -7.27
C HIS A 54 -10.35 1.58 -8.70
N HIS A 55 -10.77 0.33 -8.91
CA HIS A 55 -11.07 -0.18 -10.24
C HIS A 55 -12.49 0.13 -10.70
N PRO A 56 -12.68 0.55 -11.97
CA PRO A 56 -13.99 0.47 -12.60
C PRO A 56 -14.42 -0.99 -12.74
N SER A 57 -15.74 -1.25 -12.74
CA SER A 57 -16.30 -2.60 -12.75
C SER A 57 -15.93 -3.45 -13.98
N ASN A 58 -15.43 -2.81 -15.05
CA ASN A 58 -14.99 -3.45 -16.29
C ASN A 58 -13.48 -3.36 -16.52
N HIS A 59 -12.70 -3.29 -15.44
CA HIS A 59 -11.24 -3.16 -15.54
C HIS A 59 -10.59 -4.37 -16.21
N SER A 60 -9.61 -4.12 -17.08
CA SER A 60 -8.94 -5.13 -17.89
C SER A 60 -8.15 -6.19 -17.11
N SER A 61 -7.81 -5.93 -15.86
CA SER A 61 -7.15 -6.91 -14.98
C SER A 61 -8.07 -8.06 -14.55
N PHE A 62 -9.39 -7.90 -14.68
CA PHE A 62 -10.36 -8.89 -14.23
C PHE A 62 -10.53 -10.02 -15.24
N LYS A 63 -10.72 -11.25 -14.75
CA LYS A 63 -10.89 -12.46 -15.58
C LYS A 63 -12.00 -12.32 -16.61
N GLU A 64 -13.08 -11.64 -16.27
CA GLU A 64 -14.22 -11.39 -17.18
C GLU A 64 -13.84 -10.52 -18.38
N PHE A 65 -12.77 -9.73 -18.25
CA PHE A 65 -12.28 -8.82 -19.29
C PHE A 65 -10.90 -9.21 -19.84
N GLY A 66 -10.49 -10.49 -19.61
CA GLY A 66 -9.25 -11.06 -20.18
C GLY A 66 -8.02 -10.95 -19.28
N GLY A 67 -8.17 -10.43 -18.06
CA GLY A 67 -7.12 -10.39 -17.05
C GLY A 67 -6.96 -11.70 -16.27
N ILE A 68 -6.15 -11.65 -15.22
CA ILE A 68 -5.81 -12.82 -14.40
C ILE A 68 -6.48 -12.81 -13.02
N TRP A 69 -6.99 -11.67 -12.58
CA TRP A 69 -7.55 -11.51 -11.25
C TRP A 69 -9.08 -11.70 -11.22
N PRO A 70 -9.67 -12.15 -10.11
CA PRO A 70 -11.10 -11.96 -9.90
C PRO A 70 -11.41 -10.45 -9.82
N ALA A 71 -12.65 -10.05 -10.03
CA ALA A 71 -13.06 -8.66 -9.77
C ALA A 71 -12.81 -8.32 -8.30
N HIS A 72 -12.10 -7.24 -8.05
CA HIS A 72 -11.69 -6.78 -6.72
C HIS A 72 -11.58 -5.26 -6.67
N CYS A 73 -11.69 -4.70 -5.49
CA CYS A 73 -11.55 -3.26 -5.22
C CYS A 73 -12.35 -2.38 -6.20
N VAL A 74 -13.54 -2.85 -6.56
CA VAL A 74 -14.43 -2.12 -7.48
C VAL A 74 -14.93 -0.85 -6.81
N MET A 75 -14.87 0.26 -7.53
CA MET A 75 -15.34 1.59 -7.09
C MET A 75 -16.73 1.51 -6.46
N ASN A 76 -16.91 2.19 -5.34
CA ASN A 76 -18.18 2.30 -4.62
C ASN A 76 -18.72 0.95 -4.08
N THR A 77 -17.88 -0.05 -3.92
CA THR A 77 -18.23 -1.31 -3.25
C THR A 77 -17.48 -1.43 -1.93
N ARG A 78 -18.01 -2.25 -1.01
CA ARG A 78 -17.34 -2.56 0.26
C ARG A 78 -15.94 -3.14 0.03
N GLY A 79 -15.75 -3.91 -1.03
CA GLY A 79 -14.44 -4.52 -1.36
C GLY A 79 -13.33 -3.51 -1.55
N GLY A 80 -13.66 -2.33 -2.10
CA GLY A 80 -12.73 -1.21 -2.29
C GLY A 80 -12.59 -0.26 -1.09
N GLU A 81 -13.26 -0.54 0.06
CA GLU A 81 -13.11 0.28 1.25
C GLU A 81 -11.89 -0.12 2.09
N ILE A 82 -11.28 0.88 2.74
CA ILE A 82 -10.23 0.65 3.75
C ILE A 82 -10.81 -0.13 4.93
N HIS A 83 -10.02 -1.07 5.48
CA HIS A 83 -10.41 -1.85 6.66
C HIS A 83 -10.73 -0.93 7.85
N ASP A 84 -11.78 -1.26 8.61
CA ASP A 84 -12.31 -0.42 9.70
C ASP A 84 -11.27 -0.09 10.77
N ASP A 85 -10.35 -1.00 11.08
CA ASP A 85 -9.28 -0.76 12.04
C ASP A 85 -8.29 0.35 11.64
N LEU A 86 -8.23 0.69 10.35
CA LEU A 86 -7.35 1.72 9.82
C LEU A 86 -8.07 3.03 9.49
N LYS A 87 -9.40 3.01 9.38
CA LYS A 87 -10.21 4.22 9.11
C LYS A 87 -9.96 5.38 10.06
N PRO A 88 -9.69 5.18 11.37
CA PRO A 88 -9.38 6.30 12.28
C PRO A 88 -8.13 7.13 11.92
N PHE A 89 -7.23 6.57 11.10
CA PHE A 89 -5.98 7.24 10.68
C PHE A 89 -6.07 7.85 9.28
N VAL A 90 -7.20 7.68 8.61
CA VAL A 90 -7.40 8.16 7.25
C VAL A 90 -7.62 9.67 7.25
N ARG A 91 -6.88 10.33 6.36
CA ARG A 91 -7.10 11.72 5.99
C ARG A 91 -7.33 11.77 4.48
N ASP A 92 -8.43 12.36 4.06
CA ASP A 92 -8.83 12.41 2.64
C ASP A 92 -7.75 13.07 1.75
N ASP A 93 -7.04 14.07 2.28
CA ASP A 93 -5.95 14.75 1.60
C ASP A 93 -4.67 13.90 1.45
N LEU A 94 -4.61 12.74 2.12
CA LEU A 94 -3.50 11.78 2.09
C LEU A 94 -3.91 10.40 1.53
N CYS A 95 -5.00 10.34 0.76
CA CYS A 95 -5.44 9.17 0.02
C CYS A 95 -5.08 9.30 -1.47
N PHE A 96 -4.53 8.24 -2.04
CA PHE A 96 -4.08 8.18 -3.43
C PHE A 96 -4.66 6.94 -4.10
N TYR A 97 -5.29 7.13 -5.23
CA TYR A 97 -6.00 6.10 -5.97
C TYR A 97 -5.20 5.65 -7.18
N LYS A 98 -5.15 4.35 -7.43
CA LYS A 98 -4.54 3.73 -8.60
C LYS A 98 -5.50 2.75 -9.28
N GLY A 99 -5.18 2.31 -10.50
CA GLY A 99 -6.02 1.37 -11.25
C GLY A 99 -7.37 1.94 -11.67
N CYS A 100 -7.49 3.27 -11.79
CA CYS A 100 -8.74 3.95 -12.14
C CYS A 100 -9.08 3.88 -13.64
N GLU A 101 -8.10 3.59 -14.50
CA GLU A 101 -8.29 3.52 -15.95
C GLU A 101 -8.62 2.09 -16.40
N VAL A 102 -9.69 1.90 -17.16
CA VAL A 102 -10.21 0.58 -17.59
C VAL A 102 -9.14 -0.34 -18.17
N THR A 103 -8.21 0.19 -18.95
CA THR A 103 -7.24 -0.58 -19.73
C THR A 103 -5.81 -0.55 -19.19
N LYS A 104 -5.58 0.10 -18.04
CA LYS A 104 -4.26 0.27 -17.47
C LYS A 104 -4.11 -0.43 -16.13
N GLU A 105 -3.34 -1.51 -16.09
CA GLU A 105 -2.92 -2.15 -14.84
C GLU A 105 -1.88 -1.28 -14.12
N GLN A 106 -2.07 -1.04 -12.82
CA GLN A 106 -1.19 -0.23 -12.00
C GLN A 106 -0.94 -0.91 -10.66
N TYR A 107 0.23 -1.50 -10.49
CA TYR A 107 0.62 -2.07 -9.19
C TYR A 107 1.20 -1.02 -8.25
N SER A 108 2.03 -0.12 -8.77
CA SER A 108 2.72 0.86 -7.94
C SER A 108 1.79 1.96 -7.43
N GLY A 109 1.79 2.18 -6.11
CA GLY A 109 1.15 3.33 -5.49
C GLY A 109 1.82 4.66 -5.83
N PHE A 110 3.04 4.63 -6.34
CA PHE A 110 3.76 5.82 -6.76
C PHE A 110 3.08 6.54 -7.94
N GLU A 111 2.37 5.78 -8.79
CA GLU A 111 1.53 6.29 -9.87
C GLU A 111 0.16 6.81 -9.40
N GLY A 112 -0.18 6.58 -8.12
CA GLY A 112 -1.46 6.99 -7.54
C GLY A 112 -1.61 8.50 -7.47
N VAL A 113 -2.85 8.96 -7.63
CA VAL A 113 -3.22 10.38 -7.53
C VAL A 113 -4.36 10.58 -6.53
N SER A 114 -4.31 11.68 -5.80
CA SER A 114 -5.40 12.08 -4.90
C SER A 114 -6.60 12.61 -5.68
N ASP A 115 -7.74 12.77 -5.03
CA ASP A 115 -8.93 13.40 -5.61
C ASP A 115 -8.67 14.82 -6.18
N LYS A 116 -7.61 15.47 -5.69
CA LYS A 116 -7.18 16.79 -6.18
C LYS A 116 -6.16 16.71 -7.31
N GLY A 117 -5.84 15.52 -7.81
CA GLY A 117 -4.86 15.30 -8.86
C GLY A 117 -3.39 15.42 -8.42
N GLN A 118 -3.11 15.45 -7.12
CA GLN A 118 -1.75 15.45 -6.61
C GLN A 118 -1.17 14.03 -6.62
N SER A 119 0.05 13.84 -7.14
CA SER A 119 0.73 12.55 -7.08
C SER A 119 1.30 12.26 -5.69
N LEU A 120 1.45 10.98 -5.34
CA LEU A 120 2.10 10.55 -4.09
C LEU A 120 3.48 11.19 -3.93
N ASN A 121 4.31 11.19 -4.99
CA ASN A 121 5.63 11.80 -4.95
C ASN A 121 5.58 13.29 -4.59
N SER A 122 4.72 14.06 -5.26
CA SER A 122 4.57 15.50 -4.98
C SER A 122 4.12 15.77 -3.55
N CYS A 123 3.25 14.92 -3.01
CA CYS A 123 2.79 15.02 -1.63
C CYS A 123 3.93 14.73 -0.64
N LEU A 124 4.68 13.64 -0.82
CA LEU A 124 5.81 13.29 0.04
C LEU A 124 6.88 14.40 0.04
N GLN A 125 7.19 14.96 -1.13
CA GLN A 125 8.13 16.08 -1.26
C GLN A 125 7.63 17.34 -0.55
N ALA A 126 6.35 17.70 -0.73
CA ALA A 126 5.75 18.87 -0.08
C ALA A 126 5.72 18.73 1.45
N LEU A 127 5.57 17.51 1.97
CA LEU A 127 5.66 17.21 3.40
C LEU A 127 7.10 17.17 3.94
N GLY A 128 8.11 17.26 3.07
CA GLY A 128 9.53 17.17 3.44
C GLY A 128 9.98 15.77 3.84
N VAL A 129 9.25 14.74 3.41
CA VAL A 129 9.55 13.33 3.70
C VAL A 129 10.83 12.92 2.97
N LYS A 130 11.70 12.17 3.66
CA LYS A 130 12.91 11.57 3.13
C LYS A 130 12.91 10.05 3.29
N SER A 131 12.29 9.56 4.36
CA SER A 131 12.24 8.14 4.69
C SER A 131 10.79 7.67 4.67
N VAL A 132 10.52 6.50 4.09
CA VAL A 132 9.17 5.93 4.00
C VAL A 132 9.17 4.53 4.58
N ILE A 133 8.21 4.28 5.48
CA ILE A 133 7.91 2.94 5.99
C ILE A 133 6.71 2.44 5.22
N VAL A 134 6.85 1.35 4.47
CA VAL A 134 5.75 0.77 3.69
C VAL A 134 5.18 -0.44 4.42
N VAL A 135 3.86 -0.49 4.52
CA VAL A 135 3.06 -1.61 5.02
C VAL A 135 1.93 -1.90 4.03
N GLY A 136 1.41 -3.11 3.98
CA GLY A 136 0.25 -3.37 3.11
C GLY A 136 0.26 -4.70 2.37
N ILE A 137 -0.48 -4.72 1.26
CA ILE A 137 -0.88 -5.89 0.46
C ILE A 137 -0.68 -5.59 -1.04
N ALA A 138 -0.25 -6.52 -1.87
CA ALA A 138 0.46 -7.73 -1.53
C ALA A 138 1.96 -7.50 -1.71
N THR A 139 2.76 -8.16 -0.85
CA THR A 139 4.22 -8.00 -0.80
C THR A 139 4.86 -8.08 -2.17
N GLU A 140 4.55 -9.13 -2.95
CA GLU A 140 5.15 -9.45 -4.23
C GLU A 140 4.56 -8.67 -5.43
N TYR A 141 3.52 -7.85 -5.20
CA TYR A 141 2.84 -7.03 -6.22
C TYR A 141 2.91 -5.54 -5.87
N CYS A 142 1.81 -4.99 -5.35
CA CYS A 142 1.67 -3.55 -5.12
C CYS A 142 2.71 -2.99 -4.15
N VAL A 143 3.00 -3.71 -3.06
CA VAL A 143 4.03 -3.30 -2.11
C VAL A 143 5.40 -3.26 -2.77
N LYS A 144 5.79 -4.33 -3.49
CA LYS A 144 7.07 -4.39 -4.21
C LYS A 144 7.20 -3.25 -5.20
N ALA A 145 6.21 -3.08 -6.08
CA ALA A 145 6.23 -2.03 -7.09
C ALA A 145 6.36 -0.64 -6.44
N THR A 146 5.58 -0.37 -5.40
CA THR A 146 5.62 0.91 -4.67
C THR A 146 6.98 1.16 -4.01
N CYS A 147 7.54 0.15 -3.32
CA CYS A 147 8.84 0.25 -2.67
C CYS A 147 9.97 0.55 -3.66
N MET A 148 9.97 -0.15 -4.81
CA MET A 148 11.00 0.04 -5.84
C MET A 148 10.91 1.42 -6.46
N ASP A 149 9.72 1.92 -6.75
CA ASP A 149 9.56 3.27 -7.31
C ASP A 149 9.95 4.35 -6.29
N LEU A 150 9.60 4.20 -5.01
CA LEU A 150 10.05 5.11 -3.96
C LEU A 150 11.58 5.13 -3.88
N LEU A 151 12.23 3.97 -3.88
CA LEU A 151 13.68 3.85 -3.82
C LEU A 151 14.37 4.53 -5.03
N ILE A 152 13.88 4.25 -6.24
CA ILE A 152 14.41 4.85 -7.50
C ILE A 152 14.27 6.37 -7.49
N ASN A 153 13.23 6.90 -6.83
CA ASN A 153 13.00 8.34 -6.71
C ASN A 153 13.70 8.97 -5.49
N GLY A 154 14.61 8.25 -4.85
CA GLY A 154 15.56 8.78 -3.86
C GLY A 154 15.03 8.83 -2.43
N PHE A 155 13.95 8.11 -2.12
CA PHE A 155 13.52 7.93 -0.73
C PHE A 155 14.31 6.80 -0.06
N GLU A 156 14.58 6.94 1.22
CA GLU A 156 14.98 5.83 2.08
C GLU A 156 13.73 4.97 2.37
N VAL A 157 13.78 3.70 2.01
CA VAL A 157 12.60 2.82 2.10
C VAL A 157 12.84 1.72 3.13
N SER A 158 11.86 1.50 3.97
CA SER A 158 11.78 0.32 4.84
C SER A 158 10.39 -0.30 4.80
N VAL A 159 10.32 -1.58 5.13
CA VAL A 159 9.06 -2.32 5.29
C VAL A 159 9.01 -2.96 6.67
N ILE A 160 7.81 -3.12 7.23
CA ILE A 160 7.57 -3.89 8.45
C ILE A 160 7.06 -5.27 8.03
N ALA A 161 7.88 -6.32 8.16
CA ALA A 161 7.57 -7.65 7.64
C ALA A 161 6.23 -8.20 8.16
N ASP A 162 5.95 -8.05 9.46
CA ASP A 162 4.69 -8.51 10.06
C ASP A 162 3.45 -7.70 9.59
N ALA A 163 3.66 -6.52 9.01
CA ALA A 163 2.61 -5.68 8.46
C ALA A 163 2.46 -5.83 6.94
N LEU A 164 2.96 -6.93 6.38
CA LEU A 164 2.81 -7.28 4.98
C LEU A 164 1.97 -8.55 4.83
N ALA A 165 1.04 -8.53 3.88
CA ALA A 165 0.30 -9.71 3.44
C ALA A 165 0.71 -10.09 2.02
N TYR A 166 0.40 -11.31 1.59
CA TYR A 166 0.89 -11.88 0.34
C TYR A 166 -0.10 -12.83 -0.30
N VAL A 167 0.00 -13.00 -1.60
CA VAL A 167 -0.78 -13.98 -2.36
C VAL A 167 -0.13 -15.36 -2.22
N ASP A 168 1.21 -15.42 -2.36
CA ASP A 168 2.01 -16.64 -2.31
C ASP A 168 3.22 -16.48 -1.37
N ILE A 169 3.45 -17.48 -0.51
CA ILE A 169 4.53 -17.42 0.50
C ILE A 169 5.93 -17.41 -0.14
N ASP A 170 6.15 -18.17 -1.21
CA ASP A 170 7.46 -18.21 -1.87
C ASP A 170 7.75 -16.88 -2.56
N GLY A 171 6.73 -16.27 -3.18
CA GLY A 171 6.78 -14.93 -3.75
C GLY A 171 7.09 -13.86 -2.70
N HIS A 172 6.44 -13.95 -1.53
CA HIS A 172 6.70 -13.08 -0.39
C HIS A 172 8.14 -13.15 0.09
N LEU A 173 8.63 -14.36 0.40
CA LEU A 173 9.99 -14.57 0.91
C LEU A 173 11.05 -14.08 -0.09
N LYS A 174 10.87 -14.40 -1.37
CA LYS A 174 11.74 -13.93 -2.44
C LYS A 174 11.75 -12.40 -2.53
N THR A 175 10.59 -11.77 -2.39
CA THR A 175 10.49 -10.30 -2.42
C THR A 175 11.20 -9.65 -1.25
N LEU A 176 11.11 -10.21 -0.03
CA LEU A 176 11.85 -9.71 1.12
C LEU A 176 13.38 -9.78 0.90
N GLU A 177 13.88 -10.89 0.31
CA GLU A 177 15.30 -10.99 -0.07
C GLU A 177 15.71 -9.96 -1.15
N GLU A 178 14.84 -9.71 -2.12
CA GLU A 178 15.06 -8.68 -3.15
C GLU A 178 15.10 -7.28 -2.54
N PHE A 179 14.26 -6.99 -1.56
CA PHE A 179 14.28 -5.74 -0.81
C PHE A 179 15.63 -5.52 -0.12
N GLU A 180 16.09 -6.50 0.67
CA GLU A 180 17.38 -6.42 1.36
C GLU A 180 18.55 -6.22 0.37
N LYS A 181 18.56 -6.93 -0.76
CA LYS A 181 19.58 -6.79 -1.82
C LYS A 181 19.55 -5.40 -2.50
N SER A 182 18.38 -4.76 -2.55
CA SER A 182 18.21 -3.43 -3.15
C SER A 182 18.48 -2.29 -2.16
N GLY A 183 18.73 -2.59 -0.88
CA GLY A 183 18.97 -1.58 0.15
C GLY A 183 17.71 -1.12 0.88
N ILE A 184 16.57 -1.77 0.65
CA ILE A 184 15.35 -1.56 1.43
C ILE A 184 15.48 -2.30 2.77
N ILE A 185 15.21 -1.62 3.87
CA ILE A 185 15.34 -2.19 5.21
C ILE A 185 14.10 -3.02 5.54
N VAL A 186 14.28 -4.33 5.77
CA VAL A 186 13.22 -5.22 6.23
C VAL A 186 13.23 -5.26 7.76
N GLN A 187 12.28 -4.54 8.37
CA GLN A 187 12.11 -4.53 9.83
C GLN A 187 11.37 -5.80 10.26
N LYS A 188 12.06 -6.66 11.02
CA LYS A 188 11.48 -7.87 11.62
C LYS A 188 11.06 -7.55 13.06
N LYS A 189 10.05 -8.28 13.58
CA LYS A 189 9.58 -8.13 14.97
C LYS A 189 10.75 -8.31 15.93
N GLN A 190 10.94 -7.34 16.81
CA GLN A 190 11.77 -7.49 17.99
C GLN A 190 11.03 -8.29 19.05
#